data_b3ca2176219fcc655a665e1a69039e47
#
_entry.id   b3ca2176219fcc655a665e1a69039e47
#
_cell.length_a   1.000
_cell.length_b   1.000
_cell.length_c   1.000
_cell.angle_alpha   90.00
_cell.angle_beta   90.00
_cell.angle_gamma   90.00
#
_symmetry.space_group_name_H-M   'P 1'
#
loop_
_entity.id
_entity.type
_entity.pdbx_description
1 polymer ?
#
loop_
_entity_poly.entity_id
_entity_poly.type
_entity_poly.pdbx_seq_one_letter_code
_entity_poly.pdbx_strand_id
1 'polypeptide(L)'
;MEERLLGRTGLRVSSLGLGTLTWSRDTDADEAGQQLRDFVDAGGTLIDTAASYADGAAEELIGSLMDSVVPRDDLVLCTKGGVRRTADGGVLDGSRGALLTSLDQSLARLGTDHVDLWLVQAPDPRTPLAETAGALRQALSSGRARYVGLSNHAGWQTARVATLLEPEEHLAAVEVEYSLLQRGVEREVVPAAADLGCGVMAWSPLGRGVLTGKYRRSVPADSRAASAHLAGFVEPYLGRESAPVVEALATAADGLGVTALEVALAWVLGRPQVSCAIVGARTARQLRPALELDLELPGAITAALDEVSAPALGYPERR
;
A
#
# COMPACT_ATOMS: atom_id res chain seq x y z
N MET A 1 -12.10 4.39 -13.33
CA MET A 1 -11.33 3.39 -12.51
C MET A 1 -12.31 2.35 -11.97
N GLU A 2 -11.93 1.09 -11.87
CA GLU A 2 -12.77 0.03 -11.30
C GLU A 2 -12.92 0.22 -9.78
N GLU A 3 -14.12 -0.05 -9.26
CA GLU A 3 -14.41 -0.08 -7.83
C GLU A 3 -14.50 -1.53 -7.34
N ARG A 4 -13.84 -1.86 -6.23
CA ARG A 4 -13.77 -3.21 -5.66
C ARG A 4 -14.18 -3.22 -4.19
N LEU A 5 -14.74 -4.33 -3.72
CA LEU A 5 -14.92 -4.55 -2.29
C LEU A 5 -13.57 -4.81 -1.61
N LEU A 6 -13.37 -4.23 -0.43
CA LEU A 6 -12.21 -4.52 0.40
C LEU A 6 -12.45 -5.80 1.19
N GLY A 7 -12.00 -6.93 0.62
CA GLY A 7 -12.28 -8.25 1.18
C GLY A 7 -13.78 -8.57 1.22
N ARG A 8 -14.21 -9.26 2.27
CA ARG A 8 -15.62 -9.59 2.53
C ARG A 8 -16.32 -8.53 3.40
N THR A 9 -16.05 -7.26 3.14
CA THR A 9 -16.69 -6.12 3.82
C THR A 9 -17.61 -5.34 2.88
N GLY A 10 -18.37 -4.40 3.43
CA GLY A 10 -19.15 -3.44 2.65
C GLY A 10 -18.34 -2.24 2.15
N LEU A 11 -17.06 -2.12 2.54
CA LEU A 11 -16.21 -1.00 2.12
C LEU A 11 -15.82 -1.17 0.65
N ARG A 12 -16.14 -0.17 -0.16
CA ARG A 12 -15.74 -0.08 -1.56
C ARG A 12 -14.53 0.83 -1.69
N VAL A 13 -13.57 0.43 -2.48
CA VAL A 13 -12.34 1.19 -2.77
C VAL A 13 -12.06 1.17 -4.26
N SER A 14 -11.43 2.20 -4.78
CA SER A 14 -10.90 2.17 -6.13
C SER A 14 -9.80 1.11 -6.26
N SER A 15 -9.68 0.47 -7.41
CA SER A 15 -8.67 -0.56 -7.69
C SER A 15 -7.23 -0.05 -7.57
N LEU A 16 -7.01 1.26 -7.75
CA LEU A 16 -5.79 1.95 -7.38
C LEU A 16 -6.05 2.84 -6.16
N GLY A 17 -5.08 2.91 -5.25
CA GLY A 17 -5.04 3.85 -4.15
C GLY A 17 -3.92 4.87 -4.35
N LEU A 18 -4.13 6.11 -3.96
CA LEU A 18 -3.12 7.16 -3.99
C LEU A 18 -2.27 7.12 -2.71
N GLY A 19 -1.01 6.67 -2.85
CA GLY A 19 -0.05 6.63 -1.76
C GLY A 19 0.69 7.96 -1.58
N THR A 20 0.74 8.45 -0.35
CA THR A 20 1.21 9.79 -0.01
C THR A 20 2.58 9.81 0.69
N LEU A 21 3.37 8.75 0.63
CA LEU A 21 4.67 8.64 1.30
C LEU A 21 5.64 9.81 0.98
N THR A 22 5.55 10.38 -0.21
CA THR A 22 6.43 11.47 -0.66
C THR A 22 5.89 12.86 -0.37
N TRP A 23 4.64 12.99 0.05
CA TRP A 23 3.98 14.26 0.29
C TRP A 23 4.62 15.01 1.47
N SER A 24 4.68 16.33 1.36
CA SER A 24 5.34 17.24 2.31
C SER A 24 6.85 17.03 2.47
N ARG A 25 7.46 16.13 1.68
CA ARG A 25 8.91 15.92 1.68
C ARG A 25 9.52 16.06 0.29
N ASP A 26 9.02 15.32 -0.70
CA ASP A 26 9.48 15.31 -2.10
C ASP A 26 8.39 15.81 -3.06
N THR A 27 7.18 16.00 -2.57
CA THR A 27 5.99 16.47 -3.28
C THR A 27 5.42 17.64 -2.48
N ASP A 28 5.38 18.83 -3.04
CA ASP A 28 4.82 20.02 -2.41
C ASP A 28 3.29 20.05 -2.46
N ALA A 29 2.69 21.10 -1.88
CA ALA A 29 1.24 21.20 -1.74
C ALA A 29 0.52 21.37 -3.10
N ASP A 30 1.11 22.11 -4.04
CA ASP A 30 0.51 22.35 -5.36
C ASP A 30 0.49 21.05 -6.17
N GLU A 31 1.60 20.33 -6.16
CA GLU A 31 1.74 19.04 -6.85
C GLU A 31 0.84 17.95 -6.19
N ALA A 32 0.75 17.93 -4.85
CA ALA A 32 -0.13 17.03 -4.12
C ALA A 32 -1.61 17.31 -4.45
N GLY A 33 -2.00 18.59 -4.48
CA GLY A 33 -3.34 19.01 -4.88
C GLY A 33 -3.68 18.62 -6.32
N GLN A 34 -2.70 18.71 -7.24
CA GLN A 34 -2.90 18.25 -8.62
C GLN A 34 -3.02 16.72 -8.71
N GLN A 35 -2.18 15.98 -7.97
CA GLN A 35 -2.30 14.51 -7.91
C GLN A 35 -3.66 14.08 -7.37
N LEU A 36 -4.14 14.74 -6.32
CA LEU A 36 -5.44 14.44 -5.73
C LEU A 36 -6.59 14.69 -6.72
N ARG A 37 -6.60 15.83 -7.42
CA ARG A 37 -7.59 16.12 -8.46
C ARG A 37 -7.56 15.08 -9.58
N ASP A 38 -6.38 14.86 -10.19
CA ASP A 38 -6.23 13.91 -11.30
C ASP A 38 -6.68 12.50 -10.88
N PHE A 39 -6.42 12.11 -9.62
CA PHE A 39 -6.81 10.81 -9.08
C PHE A 39 -8.33 10.67 -8.92
N VAL A 40 -8.99 11.67 -8.33
CA VAL A 40 -10.45 11.65 -8.15
C VAL A 40 -11.18 11.80 -9.48
N ASP A 41 -10.69 12.66 -10.39
CA ASP A 41 -11.23 12.80 -11.75
C ASP A 41 -11.16 11.48 -12.55
N ALA A 42 -10.16 10.64 -12.27
CA ALA A 42 -10.05 9.29 -12.84
C ALA A 42 -10.94 8.24 -12.13
N GLY A 43 -11.75 8.64 -11.14
CA GLY A 43 -12.61 7.77 -10.35
C GLY A 43 -11.89 7.07 -9.19
N GLY A 44 -10.76 7.60 -8.73
CA GLY A 44 -10.04 7.12 -7.55
C GLY A 44 -10.70 7.62 -6.25
N THR A 45 -10.75 6.75 -5.24
CA THR A 45 -11.36 7.08 -3.94
C THR A 45 -10.40 6.87 -2.77
N LEU A 46 -9.53 5.84 -2.82
CA LEU A 46 -8.69 5.47 -1.69
C LEU A 46 -7.42 6.31 -1.59
N ILE A 47 -7.29 7.08 -0.51
CA ILE A 47 -6.07 7.79 -0.14
C ILE A 47 -5.35 7.00 0.96
N ASP A 48 -4.10 6.63 0.70
CA ASP A 48 -3.26 5.87 1.63
C ASP A 48 -2.16 6.74 2.21
N THR A 49 -2.19 6.92 3.54
CA THR A 49 -1.21 7.69 4.31
C THR A 49 -0.76 6.95 5.57
N ALA A 50 0.04 7.59 6.41
CA ALA A 50 0.44 7.08 7.72
C ALA A 50 0.91 8.22 8.62
N ALA A 51 0.73 8.07 9.93
CA ALA A 51 1.26 9.00 10.95
C ALA A 51 2.78 9.20 10.85
N SER A 52 3.51 8.21 10.34
CA SER A 52 4.96 8.26 10.16
C SER A 52 5.43 8.96 8.88
N TYR A 53 4.53 9.30 7.94
CA TYR A 53 4.93 9.94 6.68
C TYR A 53 5.23 11.42 6.88
N ALA A 54 6.48 11.81 6.62
CA ALA A 54 6.99 13.15 6.90
C ALA A 54 6.66 13.64 8.33
N ASP A 55 6.70 12.73 9.33
CA ASP A 55 6.40 13.01 10.73
C ASP A 55 4.98 13.59 10.98
N GLY A 56 4.02 13.16 10.16
CA GLY A 56 2.62 13.60 10.19
C GLY A 56 2.29 14.71 9.20
N ALA A 57 3.28 15.38 8.61
CA ALA A 57 3.03 16.48 7.66
C ALA A 57 2.29 16.02 6.39
N ALA A 58 2.40 14.73 6.00
CA ALA A 58 1.59 14.19 4.91
C ALA A 58 0.09 14.17 5.26
N GLU A 59 -0.27 13.82 6.50
CA GLU A 59 -1.66 13.88 6.99
C GLU A 59 -2.16 15.34 7.09
N GLU A 60 -1.33 16.27 7.58
CA GLU A 60 -1.68 17.70 7.62
C GLU A 60 -1.95 18.27 6.23
N LEU A 61 -1.13 17.87 5.24
CA LEU A 61 -1.33 18.28 3.86
C LEU A 61 -2.64 17.71 3.29
N ILE A 62 -2.95 16.44 3.53
CA ILE A 62 -4.23 15.84 3.13
C ILE A 62 -5.38 16.63 3.78
N GLY A 63 -5.32 16.90 5.09
CA GLY A 63 -6.33 17.68 5.80
C GLY A 63 -6.56 19.06 5.17
N SER A 64 -5.50 19.75 4.73
CA SER A 64 -5.60 21.06 4.07
C SER A 64 -6.20 21.00 2.67
N LEU A 65 -6.08 19.86 1.98
CA LEU A 65 -6.62 19.65 0.63
C LEU A 65 -8.08 19.15 0.65
N MET A 66 -8.51 18.49 1.72
CA MET A 66 -9.92 18.11 1.90
C MET A 66 -10.80 19.36 1.97
N ASP A 67 -11.97 19.29 1.36
CA ASP A 67 -12.97 20.37 1.18
C ASP A 67 -12.47 21.62 0.42
N SER A 68 -11.15 21.81 0.28
CA SER A 68 -10.58 22.88 -0.55
C SER A 68 -10.33 22.42 -1.99
N VAL A 69 -10.01 21.17 -2.22
CA VAL A 69 -9.71 20.56 -3.53
C VAL A 69 -10.72 19.46 -3.88
N VAL A 70 -11.02 18.57 -2.92
CA VAL A 70 -11.96 17.46 -3.07
C VAL A 70 -12.75 17.31 -1.78
N PRO A 71 -14.09 17.11 -1.83
CA PRO A 71 -14.90 16.87 -0.65
C PRO A 71 -14.42 15.64 0.14
N ARG A 72 -14.47 15.70 1.47
CA ARG A 72 -14.14 14.56 2.35
C ARG A 72 -14.93 13.30 1.99
N ASP A 73 -16.20 13.46 1.64
CA ASP A 73 -17.14 12.37 1.37
C ASP A 73 -16.84 11.61 0.06
N ASP A 74 -16.04 12.19 -0.83
CA ASP A 74 -15.60 11.54 -2.06
C ASP A 74 -14.35 10.64 -1.82
N LEU A 75 -13.80 10.64 -0.60
CA LEU A 75 -12.56 9.96 -0.25
C LEU A 75 -12.79 8.81 0.74
N VAL A 76 -12.09 7.71 0.52
CA VAL A 76 -11.85 6.65 1.49
C VAL A 76 -10.46 6.90 2.09
N LEU A 77 -10.42 7.38 3.32
CA LEU A 77 -9.16 7.68 4.01
C LEU A 77 -8.62 6.44 4.73
N CYS A 78 -7.42 6.01 4.35
CA CYS A 78 -6.64 5.02 5.06
C CYS A 78 -5.43 5.68 5.71
N THR A 79 -5.28 5.54 7.04
CA THR A 79 -4.04 5.92 7.74
C THR A 79 -3.55 4.79 8.64
N LYS A 80 -2.30 4.92 9.11
CA LYS A 80 -1.61 3.87 9.86
C LYS A 80 -0.97 4.43 11.13
N GLY A 81 -1.03 3.65 12.22
CA GLY A 81 -0.37 3.94 13.50
C GLY A 81 0.64 2.86 13.91
N GLY A 82 1.34 3.10 15.02
CA GLY A 82 2.27 2.13 15.61
C GLY A 82 3.73 2.26 15.18
N VAL A 83 4.04 3.23 14.32
CA VAL A 83 5.43 3.61 13.99
C VAL A 83 5.63 5.07 14.36
N ARG A 84 6.58 5.34 15.25
CA ARG A 84 6.99 6.68 15.63
C ARG A 84 8.41 6.95 15.12
N ARG A 85 8.65 8.08 14.50
CA ARG A 85 10.01 8.50 14.16
C ARG A 85 10.71 9.10 15.38
N THR A 86 12.01 8.81 15.48
CA THR A 86 12.93 9.39 16.44
C THR A 86 14.21 9.82 15.71
N ALA A 87 15.09 10.56 16.38
CA ALA A 87 16.37 10.96 15.81
C ALA A 87 17.22 9.75 15.35
N ASP A 88 17.03 8.60 16.01
CA ASP A 88 17.76 7.36 15.74
C ASP A 88 17.04 6.43 14.74
N GLY A 89 15.92 6.89 14.14
CA GLY A 89 15.13 6.11 13.17
C GLY A 89 13.69 5.83 13.63
N GLY A 90 13.02 4.91 12.95
CA GLY A 90 11.66 4.50 13.30
C GLY A 90 11.63 3.56 14.50
N VAL A 91 10.79 3.85 15.48
CA VAL A 91 10.52 2.99 16.64
C VAL A 91 9.12 2.42 16.52
N LEU A 92 9.03 1.08 16.64
CA LEU A 92 7.75 0.38 16.71
C LEU A 92 7.21 0.46 18.13
N ASP A 93 5.94 0.85 18.26
CA ASP A 93 5.21 0.84 19.53
C ASP A 93 3.76 0.40 19.26
N GLY A 94 3.53 -0.90 19.42
CA GLY A 94 2.23 -1.56 19.22
C GLY A 94 1.37 -1.55 20.48
N SER A 95 1.79 -0.87 21.56
CA SER A 95 0.99 -0.76 22.78
C SER A 95 -0.33 -0.05 22.53
N ARG A 96 -1.38 -0.46 23.24
CA ARG A 96 -2.72 0.11 23.09
C ARG A 96 -2.73 1.63 23.24
N GLY A 97 -2.02 2.14 24.24
CA GLY A 97 -1.94 3.58 24.51
C GLY A 97 -1.28 4.34 23.35
N ALA A 98 -0.14 3.85 22.84
CA ALA A 98 0.56 4.48 21.74
C ALA A 98 -0.25 4.44 20.43
N LEU A 99 -0.88 3.31 20.13
CA LEU A 99 -1.74 3.15 18.97
C LEU A 99 -2.92 4.12 18.98
N LEU A 100 -3.66 4.20 20.08
CA LEU A 100 -4.81 5.09 20.19
C LEU A 100 -4.41 6.57 20.20
N THR A 101 -3.31 6.93 20.86
CA THR A 101 -2.75 8.29 20.79
C THR A 101 -2.34 8.65 19.35
N SER A 102 -1.73 7.71 18.62
CA SER A 102 -1.40 7.91 17.21
C SER A 102 -2.64 8.15 16.35
N LEU A 103 -3.73 7.40 16.58
CA LEU A 103 -5.00 7.61 15.87
C LEU A 103 -5.59 9.00 16.17
N ASP A 104 -5.63 9.40 17.45
CA ASP A 104 -6.15 10.72 17.83
C ASP A 104 -5.35 11.86 17.19
N GLN A 105 -4.02 11.73 17.13
CA GLN A 105 -3.14 12.69 16.44
C GLN A 105 -3.37 12.70 14.93
N SER A 106 -3.58 11.53 14.31
CA SER A 106 -3.90 11.43 12.88
C SER A 106 -5.20 12.12 12.54
N LEU A 107 -6.26 11.90 13.33
CA LEU A 107 -7.56 12.57 13.16
C LEU A 107 -7.44 14.09 13.26
N ALA A 108 -6.67 14.57 14.26
CA ALA A 108 -6.43 16.00 14.43
C ALA A 108 -5.69 16.62 13.22
N ARG A 109 -4.65 15.95 12.67
CA ARG A 109 -3.91 16.41 11.49
C ARG A 109 -4.76 16.36 10.22
N LEU A 110 -5.54 15.31 10.06
CA LEU A 110 -6.47 15.15 8.93
C LEU A 110 -7.67 16.08 9.00
N GLY A 111 -7.96 16.68 10.18
CA GLY A 111 -9.10 17.57 10.37
C GLY A 111 -10.46 16.86 10.28
N THR A 112 -10.54 15.58 10.68
CA THR A 112 -11.76 14.75 10.60
C THR A 112 -11.98 14.01 11.91
N ASP A 113 -13.21 13.60 12.18
CA ASP A 113 -13.58 12.82 13.38
C ASP A 113 -13.39 11.31 13.20
N HIS A 114 -13.20 10.84 11.97
CA HIS A 114 -12.97 9.43 11.67
C HIS A 114 -12.14 9.21 10.39
N VAL A 115 -11.52 8.04 10.31
CA VAL A 115 -10.99 7.48 9.08
C VAL A 115 -11.82 6.29 8.63
N ASP A 116 -11.83 6.01 7.33
CA ASP A 116 -12.58 4.87 6.79
C ASP A 116 -11.84 3.56 7.08
N LEU A 117 -10.52 3.56 6.98
CA LEU A 117 -9.68 2.42 7.29
C LEU A 117 -8.49 2.83 8.15
N TRP A 118 -8.29 2.15 9.29
CA TRP A 118 -7.13 2.34 10.13
C TRP A 118 -6.31 1.06 10.26
N LEU A 119 -5.00 1.16 9.96
CA LEU A 119 -4.10 0.02 9.98
C LEU A 119 -3.05 0.15 11.10
N VAL A 120 -2.67 -0.99 11.69
CA VAL A 120 -1.41 -1.06 12.45
C VAL A 120 -0.28 -1.27 11.44
N GLN A 121 0.67 -0.30 11.38
CA GLN A 121 1.64 -0.16 10.28
C GLN A 121 2.67 -1.30 10.21
N ALA A 122 3.06 -1.85 11.36
CA ALA A 122 4.01 -2.97 11.45
C ALA A 122 3.87 -3.66 12.82
N PRO A 123 4.22 -4.95 12.92
CA PRO A 123 4.19 -5.67 14.20
C PRO A 123 5.30 -5.16 15.14
N ASP A 124 4.96 -4.88 16.39
CA ASP A 124 5.94 -4.66 17.46
C ASP A 124 6.22 -5.99 18.17
N PRO A 125 7.44 -6.54 18.04
CA PRO A 125 7.78 -7.84 18.65
C PRO A 125 7.79 -7.83 20.19
N ARG A 126 7.77 -6.64 20.81
CA ARG A 126 7.76 -6.47 22.27
C ARG A 126 6.37 -6.37 22.84
N THR A 127 5.36 -6.10 22.01
CA THR A 127 3.98 -5.91 22.44
C THR A 127 3.13 -7.15 22.13
N PRO A 128 2.40 -7.70 23.11
CA PRO A 128 1.46 -8.79 22.84
C PRO A 128 0.40 -8.38 21.82
N LEU A 129 0.11 -9.25 20.84
CA LEU A 129 -0.92 -8.98 19.81
C LEU A 129 -2.32 -8.73 20.40
N ALA A 130 -2.59 -9.17 21.61
CA ALA A 130 -3.82 -8.86 22.32
C ALA A 130 -3.98 -7.36 22.63
N GLU A 131 -2.89 -6.61 22.83
CA GLU A 131 -2.94 -5.15 22.97
C GLU A 131 -3.29 -4.49 21.64
N THR A 132 -2.66 -4.93 20.56
CA THR A 132 -2.97 -4.50 19.20
C THR A 132 -4.45 -4.73 18.87
N ALA A 133 -4.95 -5.95 19.09
CA ALA A 133 -6.38 -6.26 18.91
C ALA A 133 -7.30 -5.38 19.77
N GLY A 134 -6.90 -5.13 21.03
CA GLY A 134 -7.65 -4.24 21.93
C GLY A 134 -7.70 -2.79 21.44
N ALA A 135 -6.63 -2.28 20.81
CA ALA A 135 -6.61 -0.94 20.21
C ALA A 135 -7.53 -0.87 18.99
N LEU A 136 -7.47 -1.88 18.09
CA LEU A 136 -8.33 -1.96 16.91
C LEU A 136 -9.82 -1.99 17.30
N ARG A 137 -10.20 -2.84 18.28
CA ARG A 137 -11.58 -2.89 18.82
C ARG A 137 -12.03 -1.55 19.37
N GLN A 138 -11.18 -0.86 20.10
CA GLN A 138 -11.51 0.46 20.67
C GLN A 138 -11.64 1.54 19.59
N ALA A 139 -10.85 1.49 18.51
CA ALA A 139 -10.98 2.39 17.38
C ALA A 139 -12.35 2.21 16.67
N LEU A 140 -12.76 0.95 16.45
CA LEU A 140 -14.08 0.62 15.88
C LEU A 140 -15.21 1.06 16.79
N SER A 141 -15.21 0.62 18.05
CA SER A 141 -16.32 0.90 19.00
C SER A 141 -16.51 2.37 19.31
N SER A 142 -15.44 3.17 19.23
CA SER A 142 -15.51 4.63 19.40
C SER A 142 -15.93 5.38 18.13
N GLY A 143 -16.03 4.70 16.98
CA GLY A 143 -16.34 5.29 15.68
C GLY A 143 -15.21 6.08 15.03
N ARG A 144 -13.99 6.11 15.64
CA ARG A 144 -12.82 6.79 15.08
C ARG A 144 -12.24 6.11 13.82
N ALA A 145 -12.52 4.82 13.65
CA ALA A 145 -12.27 4.08 12.42
C ALA A 145 -13.53 3.31 12.04
N ARG A 146 -13.87 3.30 10.74
CA ARG A 146 -15.01 2.51 10.23
C ARG A 146 -14.62 1.06 10.02
N TYR A 147 -13.40 0.84 9.55
CA TYR A 147 -12.79 -0.46 9.33
C TYR A 147 -11.36 -0.46 9.87
N VAL A 148 -10.85 -1.65 10.17
CA VAL A 148 -9.48 -1.83 10.67
C VAL A 148 -8.75 -2.94 9.92
N GLY A 149 -7.43 -2.88 9.95
CA GLY A 149 -6.58 -3.89 9.32
C GLY A 149 -5.15 -3.84 9.83
N LEU A 150 -4.29 -4.59 9.17
CA LEU A 150 -2.89 -4.72 9.51
C LEU A 150 -2.00 -4.47 8.29
N SER A 151 -0.87 -3.79 8.50
CA SER A 151 0.16 -3.63 7.46
C SER A 151 1.44 -4.35 7.90
N ASN A 152 2.10 -5.04 6.95
CA ASN A 152 3.38 -5.72 7.14
C ASN A 152 3.42 -6.82 8.24
N HIS A 153 2.28 -7.38 8.60
CA HIS A 153 2.21 -8.52 9.51
C HIS A 153 2.34 -9.84 8.75
N ALA A 154 2.97 -10.83 9.37
CA ALA A 154 3.00 -12.21 8.88
C ALA A 154 1.59 -12.83 8.92
N GLY A 155 1.34 -13.87 8.11
CA GLY A 155 0.02 -14.54 8.06
C GLY A 155 -0.42 -15.07 9.42
N TRP A 156 0.49 -15.70 10.20
CA TRP A 156 0.16 -16.17 11.55
C TRP A 156 -0.20 -15.03 12.52
N GLN A 157 0.45 -13.85 12.41
CA GLN A 157 0.12 -12.69 13.23
C GLN A 157 -1.27 -12.15 12.86
N THR A 158 -1.55 -12.07 11.56
CA THR A 158 -2.84 -11.66 11.03
C THR A 158 -3.95 -12.58 11.52
N ALA A 159 -3.80 -13.89 11.39
CA ALA A 159 -4.75 -14.87 11.90
C ALA A 159 -4.96 -14.77 13.41
N ARG A 160 -3.87 -14.54 14.17
CA ARG A 160 -3.95 -14.37 15.61
C ARG A 160 -4.74 -13.11 16.01
N VAL A 161 -4.50 -11.97 15.35
CA VAL A 161 -5.24 -10.73 15.63
C VAL A 161 -6.71 -10.89 15.23
N ALA A 162 -7.00 -11.49 14.06
CA ALA A 162 -8.36 -11.78 13.64
C ALA A 162 -9.12 -12.60 14.68
N THR A 163 -8.54 -13.73 15.15
CA THR A 163 -9.14 -14.55 16.21
C THR A 163 -9.39 -13.78 17.52
N LEU A 164 -8.53 -12.80 17.85
CA LEU A 164 -8.71 -11.99 19.06
C LEU A 164 -9.80 -10.93 18.88
N LEU A 165 -10.17 -10.55 17.67
CA LEU A 165 -11.27 -9.62 17.37
C LEU A 165 -12.62 -10.33 17.32
N GLU A 166 -12.67 -11.54 16.81
CA GLU A 166 -13.92 -12.33 16.68
C GLU A 166 -14.60 -12.60 18.03
N PRO A 167 -15.94 -12.81 18.03
CA PRO A 167 -16.84 -12.79 16.87
C PRO A 167 -17.42 -11.40 16.52
N GLU A 168 -17.15 -10.38 17.33
CA GLU A 168 -17.82 -9.08 17.21
C GLU A 168 -17.25 -8.22 16.08
N GLU A 169 -15.95 -8.36 15.81
CA GLU A 169 -15.22 -7.49 14.87
C GLU A 169 -14.33 -8.30 13.94
N HIS A 170 -14.02 -7.75 12.75
CA HIS A 170 -13.23 -8.40 11.73
C HIS A 170 -12.17 -7.46 11.15
N LEU A 171 -11.04 -8.03 10.71
CA LEU A 171 -10.07 -7.33 9.89
C LEU A 171 -10.62 -7.15 8.47
N ALA A 172 -10.62 -5.92 7.97
CA ALA A 172 -11.04 -5.61 6.60
C ALA A 172 -9.91 -5.84 5.58
N ALA A 173 -8.67 -5.52 5.96
CA ALA A 173 -7.55 -5.51 5.04
C ALA A 173 -6.24 -5.99 5.66
N VAL A 174 -5.37 -6.50 4.79
CA VAL A 174 -3.93 -6.59 4.99
C VAL A 174 -3.23 -5.75 3.92
N GLU A 175 -2.30 -4.88 4.34
CA GLU A 175 -1.50 -4.08 3.43
C GLU A 175 -0.06 -4.55 3.44
N VAL A 176 0.44 -5.00 2.28
CA VAL A 176 1.75 -5.67 2.16
C VAL A 176 2.48 -5.26 0.89
N GLU A 177 3.82 -5.33 0.92
CA GLU A 177 4.60 -5.16 -0.29
C GLU A 177 4.30 -6.32 -1.25
N TYR A 178 3.76 -5.99 -2.43
CA TYR A 178 3.43 -7.00 -3.41
C TYR A 178 3.63 -6.51 -4.83
N SER A 179 4.48 -7.21 -5.56
CA SER A 179 4.83 -6.93 -6.96
C SER A 179 5.50 -8.15 -7.59
N LEU A 180 5.79 -8.10 -8.87
CA LEU A 180 6.61 -9.12 -9.56
C LEU A 180 8.01 -9.32 -8.92
N LEU A 181 8.53 -8.33 -8.17
CA LEU A 181 9.82 -8.43 -7.47
C LEU A 181 9.67 -8.87 -6.00
N GLN A 182 8.47 -8.83 -5.45
CA GLN A 182 8.19 -9.22 -4.07
C GLN A 182 6.94 -10.07 -3.99
N ARG A 183 7.13 -11.38 -4.07
CA ARG A 183 6.05 -12.38 -4.06
C ARG A 183 6.02 -13.23 -2.78
N GLY A 184 6.89 -12.92 -1.82
CA GLY A 184 6.98 -13.67 -0.56
C GLY A 184 5.67 -13.74 0.24
N VAL A 185 4.78 -12.76 0.07
CA VAL A 185 3.45 -12.71 0.69
C VAL A 185 2.52 -13.85 0.25
N GLU A 186 2.78 -14.44 -0.93
CA GLU A 186 1.99 -15.57 -1.47
C GLU A 186 2.15 -16.86 -0.65
N ARG A 187 3.22 -16.98 0.16
CA ARG A 187 3.44 -18.15 1.01
C ARG A 187 2.44 -18.26 2.14
N GLU A 188 2.12 -17.15 2.79
CA GLU A 188 1.39 -17.16 4.06
C GLU A 188 0.34 -16.06 4.14
N VAL A 189 0.71 -14.80 3.84
CA VAL A 189 -0.18 -13.66 4.08
C VAL A 189 -1.40 -13.67 3.17
N VAL A 190 -1.20 -13.90 1.87
CA VAL A 190 -2.30 -13.95 0.89
C VAL A 190 -3.26 -15.11 1.19
N PRO A 191 -2.80 -16.36 1.43
CA PRO A 191 -3.68 -17.43 1.87
C PRO A 191 -4.43 -17.13 3.17
N ALA A 192 -3.76 -16.56 4.18
CA ALA A 192 -4.41 -16.17 5.43
C ALA A 192 -5.47 -15.08 5.20
N ALA A 193 -5.17 -14.07 4.39
CA ALA A 193 -6.13 -13.02 4.03
C ALA A 193 -7.37 -13.60 3.33
N ALA A 194 -7.18 -14.57 2.43
CA ALA A 194 -8.26 -15.24 1.72
C ALA A 194 -9.19 -16.00 2.69
N ASP A 195 -8.63 -16.77 3.61
CA ASP A 195 -9.37 -17.54 4.61
C ASP A 195 -10.15 -16.61 5.54
N LEU A 196 -9.51 -15.56 6.04
CA LEU A 196 -10.09 -14.57 6.94
C LEU A 196 -11.08 -13.60 6.24
N GLY A 197 -11.10 -13.58 4.90
CA GLY A 197 -11.93 -12.65 4.14
C GLY A 197 -11.40 -11.21 4.10
N CYS A 198 -10.12 -11.01 4.40
CA CYS A 198 -9.45 -9.71 4.27
C CYS A 198 -9.12 -9.39 2.82
N GLY A 199 -9.27 -8.13 2.42
CA GLY A 199 -8.74 -7.64 1.15
C GLY A 199 -7.23 -7.41 1.24
N VAL A 200 -6.50 -7.68 0.16
CA VAL A 200 -5.08 -7.34 0.06
C VAL A 200 -4.92 -5.97 -0.59
N MET A 201 -4.25 -5.06 0.09
CA MET A 201 -3.78 -3.79 -0.44
C MET A 201 -2.29 -3.93 -0.74
N ALA A 202 -1.94 -3.85 -2.03
CA ALA A 202 -0.56 -4.05 -2.49
C ALA A 202 0.20 -2.71 -2.50
N TRP A 203 1.09 -2.47 -1.53
CA TRP A 203 1.97 -1.30 -1.62
C TRP A 203 3.23 -1.60 -2.45
N SER A 204 3.81 -0.57 -3.06
CA SER A 204 4.92 -0.69 -4.03
C SER A 204 4.67 -1.70 -5.17
N PRO A 205 3.51 -1.68 -5.84
CA PRO A 205 3.18 -2.61 -6.91
C PRO A 205 4.15 -2.53 -8.10
N LEU A 206 4.89 -1.43 -8.21
CA LEU A 206 5.93 -1.19 -9.21
C LEU A 206 7.35 -1.55 -8.71
N GLY A 207 7.49 -2.37 -7.66
CA GLY A 207 8.79 -2.76 -7.11
C GLY A 207 9.62 -1.53 -6.74
N ARG A 208 9.03 -0.59 -5.99
CA ARG A 208 9.64 0.69 -5.60
C ARG A 208 10.08 1.55 -6.80
N GLY A 209 9.47 1.33 -7.97
CA GLY A 209 9.74 2.02 -9.22
C GLY A 209 10.71 1.31 -10.15
N VAL A 210 11.23 0.13 -9.79
CA VAL A 210 12.15 -0.66 -10.64
C VAL A 210 11.40 -1.28 -11.81
N LEU A 211 10.18 -1.73 -11.62
CA LEU A 211 9.33 -2.32 -12.67
C LEU A 211 8.84 -1.32 -13.73
N THR A 212 9.10 -0.02 -13.56
CA THR A 212 8.89 0.94 -14.67
C THR A 212 9.94 0.83 -15.77
N GLY A 213 11.00 0.02 -15.55
CA GLY A 213 12.11 -0.15 -16.51
C GLY A 213 13.13 0.99 -16.53
N LYS A 214 12.93 2.08 -15.78
CA LYS A 214 13.80 3.27 -15.82
C LYS A 214 15.23 3.02 -15.33
N TYR A 215 15.45 1.97 -14.55
CA TYR A 215 16.78 1.60 -14.01
C TYR A 215 17.54 0.57 -14.86
N ARG A 216 16.98 0.13 -16.02
CA ARG A 216 17.60 -0.90 -16.87
C ARG A 216 18.99 -0.54 -17.38
N ARG A 217 19.26 0.74 -17.63
CA ARG A 217 20.54 1.19 -18.22
C ARG A 217 21.37 2.06 -17.29
N SER A 218 20.72 2.85 -16.44
CA SER A 218 21.36 3.79 -15.53
C SER A 218 20.38 4.20 -14.43
N VAL A 219 20.88 4.81 -13.37
CA VAL A 219 20.06 5.43 -12.32
C VAL A 219 19.79 6.89 -12.72
N PRO A 220 18.55 7.26 -13.11
CA PRO A 220 18.22 8.64 -13.43
C PRO A 220 18.42 9.56 -12.21
N ALA A 221 18.99 10.75 -12.44
CA ALA A 221 19.32 11.69 -11.35
C ALA A 221 18.08 12.18 -10.58
N ASP A 222 16.92 12.23 -11.23
CA ASP A 222 15.63 12.60 -10.65
C ASP A 222 14.85 11.41 -10.05
N SER A 223 15.48 10.24 -9.92
CA SER A 223 14.83 9.03 -9.42
C SER A 223 14.93 8.87 -7.90
N ARG A 224 14.09 7.98 -7.32
CA ARG A 224 14.18 7.61 -5.91
C ARG A 224 15.54 6.98 -5.56
N ALA A 225 16.13 6.19 -6.45
CA ALA A 225 17.44 5.57 -6.23
C ALA A 225 18.59 6.58 -6.19
N ALA A 226 18.42 7.78 -6.74
CA ALA A 226 19.38 8.87 -6.65
C ALA A 226 19.13 9.80 -5.44
N SER A 227 18.02 9.62 -4.73
CA SER A 227 17.66 10.45 -3.57
C SER A 227 18.40 9.97 -2.32
N ALA A 228 19.03 10.89 -1.58
CA ALA A 228 19.83 10.56 -0.39
C ALA A 228 19.06 9.78 0.69
N HIS A 229 17.74 9.99 0.80
CA HIS A 229 16.90 9.36 1.83
C HIS A 229 16.07 8.19 1.33
N LEU A 230 15.95 7.97 0.00
CA LEU A 230 15.19 6.87 -0.60
C LEU A 230 16.06 5.86 -1.33
N ALA A 231 17.36 6.11 -1.52
CA ALA A 231 18.25 5.20 -2.23
C ALA A 231 18.24 3.80 -1.59
N GLY A 232 18.43 3.70 -0.28
CA GLY A 232 18.39 2.44 0.46
C GLY A 232 17.03 1.73 0.42
N PHE A 233 15.94 2.45 0.16
CA PHE A 233 14.62 1.86 -0.05
C PHE A 233 14.51 1.16 -1.41
N VAL A 234 15.20 1.64 -2.45
CA VAL A 234 15.16 1.07 -3.81
C VAL A 234 16.24 0.01 -4.03
N GLU A 235 17.40 0.16 -3.36
CA GLU A 235 18.61 -0.64 -3.52
C GLU A 235 18.36 -2.17 -3.56
N PRO A 236 17.51 -2.77 -2.70
CA PRO A 236 17.28 -4.22 -2.72
C PRO A 236 16.80 -4.78 -4.07
N TYR A 237 16.20 -3.93 -4.91
CA TYR A 237 15.67 -4.33 -6.22
C TYR A 237 16.54 -3.90 -7.41
N LEU A 238 17.68 -3.25 -7.18
CA LEU A 238 18.62 -2.87 -8.24
C LEU A 238 19.65 -3.98 -8.56
N GLY A 239 19.60 -5.10 -7.84
CA GLY A 239 20.52 -6.21 -7.99
C GLY A 239 20.28 -7.06 -9.24
N ARG A 240 21.24 -7.96 -9.50
CA ARG A 240 21.18 -8.90 -10.64
C ARG A 240 19.97 -9.85 -10.57
N GLU A 241 19.46 -10.11 -9.39
CA GLU A 241 18.31 -11.01 -9.17
C GLU A 241 17.01 -10.46 -9.77
N SER A 242 16.85 -9.13 -9.78
CA SER A 242 15.68 -8.47 -10.37
C SER A 242 15.73 -8.34 -11.90
N ALA A 243 16.93 -8.40 -12.49
CA ALA A 243 17.12 -8.14 -13.92
C ALA A 243 16.30 -9.06 -14.84
N PRO A 244 16.24 -10.40 -14.63
CA PRO A 244 15.43 -11.27 -15.48
C PRO A 244 13.93 -10.89 -15.47
N VAL A 245 13.39 -10.53 -14.31
CA VAL A 245 11.99 -10.12 -14.18
C VAL A 245 11.74 -8.80 -14.91
N VAL A 246 12.63 -7.82 -14.75
CA VAL A 246 12.53 -6.51 -15.42
C VAL A 246 12.63 -6.64 -16.94
N GLU A 247 13.51 -7.50 -17.46
CA GLU A 247 13.64 -7.75 -18.90
C GLU A 247 12.43 -8.49 -19.46
N ALA A 248 11.92 -9.51 -18.77
CA ALA A 248 10.71 -10.22 -19.18
C ALA A 248 9.49 -9.28 -19.21
N LEU A 249 9.37 -8.42 -18.18
CA LEU A 249 8.31 -7.39 -18.11
C LEU A 249 8.42 -6.41 -19.29
N ALA A 250 9.62 -5.93 -19.60
CA ALA A 250 9.84 -5.02 -20.73
C ALA A 250 9.50 -5.69 -22.07
N THR A 251 9.90 -6.96 -22.26
CA THR A 251 9.57 -7.73 -23.45
C THR A 251 8.05 -7.92 -23.60
N ALA A 252 7.35 -8.21 -22.51
CA ALA A 252 5.88 -8.29 -22.51
C ALA A 252 5.23 -6.96 -22.89
N ALA A 253 5.73 -5.85 -22.32
CA ALA A 253 5.24 -4.51 -22.62
C ALA A 253 5.45 -4.13 -24.09
N ASP A 254 6.66 -4.37 -24.63
CA ASP A 254 6.98 -4.15 -26.06
C ASP A 254 6.06 -4.98 -26.97
N GLY A 255 5.82 -6.26 -26.63
CA GLY A 255 4.95 -7.15 -27.40
C GLY A 255 3.48 -6.76 -27.39
N LEU A 256 3.02 -6.12 -26.30
CA LEU A 256 1.63 -5.63 -26.16
C LEU A 256 1.46 -4.17 -26.65
N GLY A 257 2.54 -3.46 -26.93
CA GLY A 257 2.52 -2.05 -27.34
C GLY A 257 2.13 -1.10 -26.19
N VAL A 258 2.42 -1.48 -24.94
CA VAL A 258 2.13 -0.71 -23.72
C VAL A 258 3.40 -0.47 -22.90
N THR A 259 3.31 0.24 -21.79
CA THR A 259 4.46 0.48 -20.91
C THR A 259 4.66 -0.67 -19.91
N ALA A 260 5.90 -0.83 -19.43
CA ALA A 260 6.21 -1.79 -18.37
C ALA A 260 5.44 -1.48 -17.05
N LEU A 261 5.12 -0.22 -16.79
CA LEU A 261 4.28 0.21 -15.68
C LEU A 261 2.88 -0.40 -15.77
N GLU A 262 2.24 -0.31 -16.95
CA GLU A 262 0.89 -0.84 -17.17
C GLU A 262 0.87 -2.36 -17.00
N VAL A 263 1.86 -3.08 -17.56
CA VAL A 263 1.96 -4.55 -17.40
C VAL A 263 2.15 -4.93 -15.92
N ALA A 264 3.02 -4.23 -15.18
CA ALA A 264 3.27 -4.50 -13.77
C ALA A 264 2.02 -4.25 -12.89
N LEU A 265 1.30 -3.17 -13.14
CA LEU A 265 0.05 -2.86 -12.41
C LEU A 265 -1.07 -3.84 -12.77
N ALA A 266 -1.25 -4.15 -14.06
CA ALA A 266 -2.25 -5.12 -14.50
C ALA A 266 -1.97 -6.50 -13.90
N TRP A 267 -0.69 -6.89 -13.77
CA TRP A 267 -0.34 -8.16 -13.12
C TRP A 267 -0.76 -8.20 -11.65
N VAL A 268 -0.46 -7.14 -10.87
CA VAL A 268 -0.84 -7.09 -9.45
C VAL A 268 -2.36 -7.05 -9.30
N LEU A 269 -3.04 -6.19 -10.06
CA LEU A 269 -4.50 -6.03 -10.00
C LEU A 269 -5.27 -7.26 -10.48
N GLY A 270 -4.64 -8.10 -11.31
CA GLY A 270 -5.16 -9.39 -11.72
C GLY A 270 -5.06 -10.49 -10.66
N ARG A 271 -4.44 -10.26 -9.49
CA ARG A 271 -4.37 -11.26 -8.41
C ARG A 271 -5.70 -11.35 -7.67
N PRO A 272 -6.27 -12.54 -7.46
CA PRO A 272 -7.64 -12.71 -6.95
C PRO A 272 -7.92 -12.05 -5.60
N GLN A 273 -6.90 -11.93 -4.74
CA GLN A 273 -7.03 -11.37 -3.39
C GLN A 273 -6.73 -9.87 -3.33
N VAL A 274 -6.20 -9.28 -4.41
CA VAL A 274 -5.84 -7.85 -4.42
C VAL A 274 -7.07 -7.01 -4.67
N SER A 275 -7.51 -6.30 -3.63
CA SER A 275 -8.58 -5.32 -3.73
C SER A 275 -8.08 -3.99 -4.30
N CYS A 276 -6.84 -3.60 -3.95
CA CYS A 276 -6.29 -2.31 -4.35
C CYS A 276 -4.75 -2.38 -4.48
N ALA A 277 -4.19 -1.64 -5.45
CA ALA A 277 -2.76 -1.40 -5.58
C ALA A 277 -2.43 0.06 -5.25
N ILE A 278 -1.56 0.30 -4.26
CA ILE A 278 -1.20 1.65 -3.80
C ILE A 278 -0.07 2.21 -4.67
N VAL A 279 -0.37 3.25 -5.42
CA VAL A 279 0.58 3.93 -6.31
C VAL A 279 0.94 5.30 -5.75
N GLY A 280 2.22 5.53 -5.52
CA GLY A 280 2.75 6.84 -5.11
C GLY A 280 3.66 7.43 -6.18
N ALA A 281 3.46 8.70 -6.49
CA ALA A 281 4.27 9.48 -7.42
C ALA A 281 4.80 10.75 -6.75
N ARG A 282 5.87 11.34 -7.30
CA ARG A 282 6.36 12.66 -6.85
C ARG A 282 5.71 13.80 -7.63
N THR A 283 5.21 13.49 -8.83
CA THR A 283 4.53 14.47 -9.68
C THR A 283 3.28 13.87 -10.30
N ALA A 284 2.26 14.70 -10.61
CA ALA A 284 1.04 14.30 -11.30
C ALA A 284 1.36 13.66 -12.67
N ARG A 285 2.38 14.18 -13.37
CA ARG A 285 2.86 13.58 -14.61
C ARG A 285 3.32 12.12 -14.45
N GLN A 286 3.94 11.78 -13.31
CA GLN A 286 4.36 10.40 -13.03
C GLN A 286 3.18 9.50 -12.63
N LEU A 287 2.12 10.08 -12.06
CA LEU A 287 0.92 9.35 -11.64
C LEU A 287 0.01 9.02 -12.84
N ARG A 288 -0.12 9.93 -13.78
CA ARG A 288 -1.07 9.86 -14.90
C ARG A 288 -1.07 8.52 -15.66
N PRO A 289 0.07 7.91 -16.05
CA PRO A 289 0.05 6.62 -16.74
C PRO A 289 -0.57 5.47 -15.92
N ALA A 290 -0.55 5.56 -14.59
CA ALA A 290 -1.24 4.59 -13.74
C ALA A 290 -2.76 4.84 -13.72
N LEU A 291 -3.19 6.11 -13.74
CA LEU A 291 -4.62 6.47 -13.77
C LEU A 291 -5.29 6.11 -15.09
N GLU A 292 -4.54 6.08 -16.18
CA GLU A 292 -5.01 5.74 -17.54
C GLU A 292 -4.97 4.22 -17.81
N LEU A 293 -4.66 3.40 -16.78
CA LEU A 293 -4.56 1.96 -16.95
C LEU A 293 -5.89 1.34 -17.42
N ASP A 294 -5.85 0.74 -18.61
CA ASP A 294 -6.93 -0.04 -19.22
C ASP A 294 -6.33 -1.27 -19.91
N LEU A 295 -5.78 -2.18 -19.10
CA LEU A 295 -5.08 -3.36 -19.60
C LEU A 295 -5.50 -4.60 -18.82
N GLU A 296 -6.04 -5.58 -19.51
CA GLU A 296 -6.17 -6.96 -19.04
C GLU A 296 -5.06 -7.81 -19.66
N LEU A 297 -4.24 -8.46 -18.82
CA LEU A 297 -3.13 -9.26 -19.31
C LEU A 297 -3.62 -10.58 -19.92
N PRO A 298 -3.16 -10.95 -21.14
CA PRO A 298 -3.38 -12.27 -21.68
C PRO A 298 -2.81 -13.35 -20.75
N GLY A 299 -3.55 -14.46 -20.56
CA GLY A 299 -3.15 -15.54 -19.64
C GLY A 299 -1.76 -16.11 -19.92
N ALA A 300 -1.32 -16.16 -21.18
CA ALA A 300 0.02 -16.61 -21.54
C ALA A 300 1.11 -15.64 -21.03
N ILE A 301 0.88 -14.33 -21.09
CA ILE A 301 1.80 -13.31 -20.56
C ILE A 301 1.85 -13.39 -19.03
N THR A 302 0.68 -13.51 -18.40
CA THR A 302 0.58 -13.69 -16.95
C THR A 302 1.38 -14.91 -16.50
N ALA A 303 1.22 -16.07 -17.15
CA ALA A 303 1.94 -17.29 -16.84
C ALA A 303 3.47 -17.16 -17.02
N ALA A 304 3.92 -16.49 -18.07
CA ALA A 304 5.34 -16.25 -18.30
C ALA A 304 5.96 -15.32 -17.24
N LEU A 305 5.22 -14.27 -16.83
CA LEU A 305 5.64 -13.38 -15.75
C LEU A 305 5.63 -14.10 -14.40
N ASP A 306 4.66 -14.97 -14.15
CA ASP A 306 4.59 -15.81 -12.96
C ASP A 306 5.78 -16.78 -12.86
N GLU A 307 6.19 -17.37 -13.96
CA GLU A 307 7.33 -18.28 -14.04
C GLU A 307 8.65 -17.56 -13.72
N VAL A 308 8.94 -16.45 -14.42
CA VAL A 308 10.21 -15.73 -14.27
C VAL A 308 10.36 -15.05 -12.91
N SER A 309 9.24 -14.68 -12.25
CA SER A 309 9.21 -14.04 -10.95
C SER A 309 8.91 -15.00 -9.79
N ALA A 310 8.84 -16.30 -10.05
CA ALA A 310 8.49 -17.29 -9.04
C ALA A 310 9.46 -17.25 -7.86
N PRO A 311 8.96 -17.12 -6.61
CA PRO A 311 9.83 -17.17 -5.43
C PRO A 311 10.43 -18.57 -5.26
N ALA A 312 11.66 -18.63 -4.76
CA ALA A 312 12.25 -19.90 -4.38
C ALA A 312 11.46 -20.51 -3.19
N LEU A 313 10.73 -21.59 -3.46
CA LEU A 313 9.96 -22.29 -2.43
C LEU A 313 10.85 -23.30 -1.72
N GLY A 314 10.71 -23.39 -0.39
CA GLY A 314 11.37 -24.33 0.49
C GLY A 314 10.38 -25.31 1.14
N TYR A 315 10.78 -25.90 2.26
CA TYR A 315 9.86 -26.66 3.12
C TYR A 315 8.98 -25.65 3.90
N PRO A 316 7.67 -25.89 4.06
CA PRO A 316 6.91 -27.11 3.69
C PRO A 316 6.25 -27.08 2.29
N GLU A 317 6.43 -26.02 1.51
CA GLU A 317 5.72 -25.81 0.23
C GLU A 317 6.22 -26.74 -0.89
N ARG A 318 7.50 -27.13 -0.84
CA ARG A 318 8.01 -28.18 -1.72
C ARG A 318 7.47 -29.53 -1.27
N ARG A 319 6.54 -30.06 -2.03
CA ARG A 319 6.07 -31.44 -1.94
C ARG A 319 6.72 -32.31 -2.99
#